data_bafbdd8d60d5d8739b8615adc3091e57
#
_entry.id   bafbdd8d60d5d8739b8615adc3091e57
#
_cell.length_a   1.000
_cell.length_b   1.000
_cell.length_c   1.000
_cell.angle_alpha   90.00
_cell.angle_beta   90.00
_cell.angle_gamma   90.00
#
_symmetry.space_group_name_H-M   'P 1'
#
loop_
_entity.id
_entity.type
_entity.pdbx_description
1 polymer ?
#
loop_
_entity_poly.entity_id
_entity_poly.type
_entity_poly.pdbx_seq_one_letter_code
_entity_poly.pdbx_strand_id
1 'polypeptide(L)'
;MLDVRIDDGLRYMDWIELQLAETHRLETEADWAGKVSLNRELYRAVAAAGNLLFAGAFVDGELVGYCSAFLSRHPHYDCLMCQHDALFLLPEYRVGMAGLRLVQTIEREAARRGAAYVAWHAKPGSSFEGILARRCRREDVVYLRQLTKG
;
A
#
# COMPACT_ATOMS: atom_id res chain seq x y z
N MET A 1 -1.34 10.04 -20.51
CA MET A 1 -0.70 10.80 -19.41
C MET A 1 -1.08 10.18 -18.08
N LEU A 2 -0.10 9.97 -17.24
CA LEU A 2 -0.30 9.39 -15.90
C LEU A 2 -0.88 10.43 -14.93
N ASP A 3 -2.02 10.10 -14.32
CA ASP A 3 -2.64 10.89 -13.27
C ASP A 3 -2.59 10.11 -11.95
N VAL A 4 -2.06 10.71 -10.89
CA VAL A 4 -1.99 10.10 -9.56
C VAL A 4 -2.74 10.99 -8.58
N ARG A 5 -3.76 10.42 -7.93
CA ARG A 5 -4.62 11.19 -7.03
C ARG A 5 -5.19 10.33 -5.90
N ILE A 6 -5.60 10.99 -4.84
CA ILE A 6 -6.41 10.37 -3.78
C ILE A 6 -7.80 10.06 -4.35
N ASP A 7 -8.28 8.87 -4.04
CA ASP A 7 -9.59 8.40 -4.51
C ASP A 7 -10.22 7.47 -3.45
N ASP A 8 -11.43 7.02 -3.72
CA ASP A 8 -12.13 6.06 -2.87
C ASP A 8 -11.73 4.63 -3.24
N GLY A 9 -10.87 4.03 -2.41
CA GLY A 9 -10.34 2.68 -2.65
C GLY A 9 -11.41 1.59 -2.68
N LEU A 10 -12.56 1.80 -2.02
CA LEU A 10 -13.64 0.80 -2.01
C LEU A 10 -14.22 0.57 -3.42
N ARG A 11 -14.11 1.55 -4.30
CA ARG A 11 -14.59 1.44 -5.69
C ARG A 11 -13.78 0.46 -6.52
N TYR A 12 -12.57 0.12 -6.10
CA TYR A 12 -11.61 -0.66 -6.88
C TYR A 12 -11.30 -2.03 -6.29
N MET A 13 -12.09 -2.49 -5.32
CA MET A 13 -11.80 -3.76 -4.61
C MET A 13 -11.78 -4.98 -5.55
N ASP A 14 -12.66 -5.04 -6.56
CA ASP A 14 -12.65 -6.14 -7.53
C ASP A 14 -11.37 -6.14 -8.36
N TRP A 15 -10.96 -4.97 -8.84
CA TRP A 15 -9.71 -4.81 -9.60
C TRP A 15 -8.50 -5.20 -8.75
N ILE A 16 -8.45 -4.72 -7.51
CA ILE A 16 -7.36 -4.98 -6.58
C ILE A 16 -7.23 -6.48 -6.29
N GLU A 17 -8.34 -7.14 -5.98
CA GLU A 17 -8.33 -8.57 -5.67
C GLU A 17 -7.82 -9.39 -6.85
N LEU A 18 -8.25 -9.08 -8.06
CA LEU A 18 -7.80 -9.75 -9.27
C LEU A 18 -6.28 -9.57 -9.47
N GLN A 19 -5.78 -8.34 -9.35
CA GLN A 19 -4.36 -8.05 -9.57
C GLN A 19 -3.47 -8.66 -8.47
N LEU A 20 -3.90 -8.60 -7.22
CA LEU A 20 -3.16 -9.21 -6.12
C LEU A 20 -3.09 -10.72 -6.25
N ALA A 21 -4.15 -11.37 -6.71
CA ALA A 21 -4.16 -12.81 -6.94
C ALA A 21 -3.12 -13.20 -8.00
N GLU A 22 -3.04 -12.46 -9.10
CA GLU A 22 -2.02 -12.68 -10.14
C GLU A 22 -0.61 -12.41 -9.62
N THR A 23 -0.40 -11.30 -8.92
CA THR A 23 0.90 -10.93 -8.36
C THR A 23 1.35 -11.98 -7.34
N HIS A 24 0.47 -12.40 -6.44
CA HIS A 24 0.79 -13.38 -5.42
C HIS A 24 1.25 -14.69 -6.05
N ARG A 25 0.56 -15.11 -7.10
CA ARG A 25 0.91 -16.34 -7.83
C ARG A 25 2.27 -16.25 -8.53
N LEU A 26 2.60 -15.09 -9.11
CA LEU A 26 3.76 -14.92 -9.97
C LEU A 26 5.01 -14.38 -9.27
N GLU A 27 4.84 -13.56 -8.24
CA GLU A 27 5.93 -12.76 -7.66
C GLU A 27 6.23 -13.09 -6.20
N THR A 28 5.37 -13.84 -5.53
CA THR A 28 5.53 -14.13 -4.10
C THR A 28 6.13 -15.51 -3.91
N GLU A 29 7.27 -15.57 -3.20
CA GLU A 29 7.91 -16.83 -2.81
C GLU A 29 7.38 -17.34 -1.46
N ALA A 30 6.72 -16.48 -0.68
CA ALA A 30 6.18 -16.88 0.61
C ALA A 30 4.99 -17.79 0.45
N ASP A 31 5.00 -18.90 1.17
CA ASP A 31 3.89 -19.85 1.21
C ASP A 31 2.86 -19.35 2.23
N TRP A 32 2.03 -18.41 1.83
CA TRP A 32 0.95 -17.92 2.67
C TRP A 32 -0.13 -18.99 2.83
N ALA A 33 -0.67 -19.10 4.03
CA ALA A 33 -1.63 -20.12 4.43
C ALA A 33 -2.99 -20.03 3.71
N GLY A 34 -3.01 -19.54 2.50
CA GLY A 34 -4.24 -19.44 1.75
C GLY A 34 -4.07 -18.67 0.46
N LYS A 35 -5.16 -18.59 -0.27
CA LYS A 35 -5.22 -17.78 -1.49
C LYS A 35 -5.50 -16.34 -1.14
N VAL A 36 -5.09 -15.42 -2.01
CA VAL A 36 -5.45 -14.01 -1.86
C VAL A 36 -6.98 -13.89 -1.83
N SER A 37 -7.46 -13.32 -0.75
CA SER A 37 -8.87 -12.97 -0.58
C SER A 37 -8.91 -11.69 0.25
N LEU A 38 -9.36 -10.59 -0.37
CA LEU A 38 -9.42 -9.31 0.33
C LEU A 38 -10.44 -9.35 1.46
N ASN A 39 -10.02 -8.91 2.63
CA ASN A 39 -10.95 -8.68 3.75
C ASN A 39 -11.69 -7.37 3.51
N ARG A 40 -12.74 -7.43 2.69
CA ARG A 40 -13.50 -6.23 2.28
C ARG A 40 -14.22 -5.56 3.45
N GLU A 41 -14.64 -6.34 4.44
CA GLU A 41 -15.26 -5.79 5.65
C GLU A 41 -14.27 -4.92 6.43
N LEU A 42 -13.01 -5.36 6.54
CA LEU A 42 -11.98 -4.56 7.18
C LEU A 42 -11.77 -3.23 6.46
N TYR A 43 -11.65 -3.26 5.14
CA TYR A 43 -11.46 -2.04 4.35
C TYR A 43 -12.66 -1.10 4.50
N ARG A 44 -13.88 -1.62 4.49
CA ARG A 44 -15.09 -0.81 4.71
C ARG A 44 -15.10 -0.18 6.10
N ALA A 45 -14.74 -0.93 7.13
CA ALA A 45 -14.69 -0.43 8.51
C ALA A 45 -13.64 0.67 8.66
N VAL A 46 -12.45 0.46 8.11
CA VAL A 46 -11.36 1.45 8.14
C VAL A 46 -11.76 2.72 7.39
N ALA A 47 -12.40 2.57 6.22
CA ALA A 47 -12.88 3.70 5.44
C ALA A 47 -14.00 4.46 6.16
N ALA A 48 -14.94 3.75 6.77
CA ALA A 48 -16.05 4.37 7.53
C ALA A 48 -15.54 5.17 8.73
N ALA A 49 -14.43 4.74 9.34
CA ALA A 49 -13.79 5.46 10.44
C ALA A 49 -12.93 6.65 9.96
N GLY A 50 -12.81 6.89 8.66
CA GLY A 50 -11.97 7.94 8.09
C GLY A 50 -10.47 7.61 8.09
N ASN A 51 -10.10 6.34 8.23
CA ASN A 51 -8.73 5.90 8.44
C ASN A 51 -8.11 5.20 7.23
N LEU A 52 -8.82 5.12 6.10
CA LEU A 52 -8.28 4.55 4.88
C LEU A 52 -7.75 5.66 3.97
N LEU A 53 -6.48 5.54 3.57
CA LEU A 53 -5.89 6.36 2.53
C LEU A 53 -5.74 5.51 1.28
N PHE A 54 -6.14 6.04 0.14
CA PHE A 54 -5.99 5.36 -1.14
C PHE A 54 -5.55 6.38 -2.19
N ALA A 55 -4.43 6.09 -2.84
CA ALA A 55 -3.97 6.84 -4.01
C ALA A 55 -4.03 5.93 -5.22
N GLY A 56 -4.68 6.36 -6.27
CA GLY A 56 -4.75 5.63 -7.53
C GLY A 56 -3.89 6.28 -8.60
N ALA A 57 -3.29 5.46 -9.45
CA ALA A 57 -2.60 5.88 -10.65
C ALA A 57 -3.47 5.50 -11.85
N PHE A 58 -3.73 6.47 -12.72
CA PHE A 58 -4.66 6.32 -13.84
C PHE A 58 -3.99 6.73 -15.15
N VAL A 59 -4.29 6.01 -16.20
CA VAL A 59 -3.91 6.37 -17.58
C VAL A 59 -5.19 6.31 -18.41
N ASP A 60 -5.53 7.42 -19.05
CA ASP A 60 -6.76 7.57 -19.84
C ASP A 60 -8.01 7.17 -19.03
N GLY A 61 -8.04 7.53 -17.76
CA GLY A 61 -9.15 7.24 -16.86
C GLY A 61 -9.19 5.82 -16.28
N GLU A 62 -8.27 4.96 -16.71
CA GLU A 62 -8.20 3.57 -16.25
C GLU A 62 -7.19 3.42 -15.13
N LEU A 63 -7.55 2.69 -14.08
CA LEU A 63 -6.65 2.39 -12.96
C LEU A 63 -5.53 1.46 -13.43
N VAL A 64 -4.29 1.87 -13.20
CA VAL A 64 -3.10 1.07 -13.56
C VAL A 64 -2.23 0.73 -12.35
N GLY A 65 -2.55 1.28 -11.20
CA GLY A 65 -1.86 1.00 -9.95
C GLY A 65 -2.44 1.76 -8.78
N TYR A 66 -2.00 1.42 -7.58
CA TYR A 66 -2.50 2.09 -6.37
C TYR A 66 -1.52 1.95 -5.22
N CYS A 67 -1.73 2.79 -4.22
CA CYS A 67 -1.11 2.66 -2.91
C CYS A 67 -2.18 2.88 -1.85
N SER A 68 -2.25 1.98 -0.87
CA SER A 68 -3.18 2.09 0.24
C SER A 68 -2.46 2.12 1.57
N ALA A 69 -3.05 2.78 2.55
CA ALA A 69 -2.48 2.92 3.89
C ALA A 69 -3.61 3.14 4.91
N PHE A 70 -3.29 2.87 6.17
CA PHE A 70 -4.22 3.02 7.28
C PHE A 70 -3.69 4.04 8.28
N LEU A 71 -4.60 4.84 8.83
CA LEU A 71 -4.28 5.73 9.96
C LEU A 71 -4.64 5.03 11.27
N SER A 72 -3.75 5.16 12.27
CA SER A 72 -4.01 4.66 13.63
C SER A 72 -3.18 5.43 14.64
N ARG A 73 -3.65 5.46 15.90
CA ARG A 73 -2.87 6.02 17.00
C ARG A 73 -1.72 5.10 17.35
N HIS A 74 -0.54 5.68 17.55
CA HIS A 74 0.62 4.91 18.00
C HIS A 74 0.41 4.50 19.46
N PRO A 75 0.66 3.22 19.82
CA PRO A 75 0.38 2.75 21.19
C PRO A 75 1.33 3.31 22.24
N HIS A 76 2.53 3.75 21.87
CA HIS A 76 3.53 4.24 22.83
C HIS A 76 3.74 5.75 22.78
N TYR A 77 3.33 6.40 21.70
CA TYR A 77 3.52 7.83 21.52
C TYR A 77 2.19 8.48 21.18
N ASP A 78 1.97 9.67 21.71
CA ASP A 78 0.72 10.38 21.46
C ASP A 78 0.76 11.05 20.06
N CYS A 79 0.68 10.24 19.06
CA CYS A 79 0.66 10.71 17.68
C CYS A 79 -0.17 9.80 16.80
N LEU A 80 -0.63 10.35 15.66
CA LEU A 80 -1.28 9.58 14.61
C LEU A 80 -0.21 9.05 13.66
N MET A 81 -0.29 7.76 13.35
CA MET A 81 0.59 7.07 12.42
C MET A 81 -0.15 6.69 11.15
N CYS A 82 0.53 6.77 10.02
CA CYS A 82 0.08 6.16 8.78
C CYS A 82 0.88 4.89 8.55
N GLN A 83 0.19 3.77 8.36
CA GLN A 83 0.80 2.47 8.13
C GLN A 83 0.56 2.06 6.69
N HIS A 84 1.61 1.85 5.90
CA HIS A 84 1.50 1.34 4.54
C HIS A 84 0.83 -0.04 4.53
N ASP A 85 -0.12 -0.21 3.65
CA ASP A 85 -0.84 -1.48 3.44
C ASP A 85 -0.33 -2.17 2.18
N ALA A 86 -0.50 -1.55 1.02
CA ALA A 86 -0.11 -2.14 -0.26
C ALA A 86 0.32 -1.08 -1.26
N LEU A 87 1.23 -1.47 -2.14
CA LEU A 87 1.60 -0.71 -3.33
C LEU A 87 1.66 -1.67 -4.50
N PHE A 88 0.94 -1.36 -5.55
CA PHE A 88 0.92 -2.17 -6.77
C PHE A 88 0.86 -1.27 -8.01
N LEU A 89 1.62 -1.64 -9.02
CA LEU A 89 1.56 -1.06 -10.38
C LEU A 89 1.56 -2.19 -11.38
N LEU A 90 0.76 -2.08 -12.42
CA LEU A 90 0.88 -2.98 -13.56
C LEU A 90 2.33 -2.96 -14.07
N PRO A 91 2.88 -4.11 -14.50
CA PRO A 91 4.31 -4.20 -14.84
C PRO A 91 4.81 -3.14 -15.81
N GLU A 92 4.02 -2.79 -16.83
CA GLU A 92 4.38 -1.80 -17.83
C GLU A 92 4.49 -0.37 -17.28
N TYR A 93 3.96 -0.11 -16.09
CA TYR A 93 4.02 1.20 -15.44
C TYR A 93 5.00 1.26 -14.27
N ARG A 94 5.79 0.20 -14.05
CA ARG A 94 6.77 0.13 -12.94
C ARG A 94 8.06 0.88 -13.23
N VAL A 95 8.21 1.42 -14.44
CA VAL A 95 9.34 2.26 -14.83
C VAL A 95 8.97 3.74 -14.66
N GLY A 96 9.96 4.59 -14.43
CA GLY A 96 9.74 6.02 -14.28
C GLY A 96 9.27 6.41 -12.88
N MET A 97 8.36 7.39 -12.81
CA MET A 97 8.02 8.10 -11.58
C MET A 97 6.71 7.67 -10.92
N ALA A 98 5.99 6.70 -11.48
CA ALA A 98 4.65 6.35 -11.00
C ALA A 98 4.65 5.89 -9.53
N GLY A 99 5.58 5.00 -9.16
CA GLY A 99 5.71 4.52 -7.79
C GLY A 99 6.03 5.65 -6.81
N LEU A 100 6.98 6.49 -7.15
CA LEU A 100 7.34 7.65 -6.32
C LEU A 100 6.17 8.62 -6.16
N ARG A 101 5.42 8.87 -7.23
CA ARG A 101 4.24 9.75 -7.16
C ARG A 101 3.15 9.19 -6.26
N LEU A 102 2.93 7.88 -6.26
CA LEU A 102 2.02 7.22 -5.33
C LEU A 102 2.47 7.40 -3.87
N VAL A 103 3.75 7.17 -3.59
CA VAL A 103 4.33 7.38 -2.26
C VAL A 103 4.12 8.82 -1.80
N GLN A 104 4.50 9.79 -2.63
CA GLN A 104 4.36 11.21 -2.30
C GLN A 104 2.90 11.63 -2.07
N THR A 105 1.98 11.06 -2.84
CA THR A 105 0.56 11.36 -2.71
C THR A 105 0.01 10.87 -1.38
N ILE A 106 0.38 9.67 -0.96
CA ILE A 106 0.01 9.13 0.37
C ILE A 106 0.63 9.97 1.48
N GLU A 107 1.91 10.33 1.36
CA GLU A 107 2.60 11.13 2.38
C GLU A 107 1.93 12.49 2.58
N ARG A 108 1.59 13.16 1.48
CA ARG A 108 0.87 14.46 1.57
C ARG A 108 -0.50 14.31 2.21
N GLU A 109 -1.25 13.29 1.83
CA GLU A 109 -2.59 13.07 2.40
C GLU A 109 -2.52 12.67 3.88
N ALA A 110 -1.57 11.82 4.26
CA ALA A 110 -1.35 11.44 5.65
C ALA A 110 -1.01 12.68 6.50
N ALA A 111 -0.12 13.54 6.03
CA ALA A 111 0.23 14.79 6.70
C ALA A 111 -0.98 15.72 6.83
N ARG A 112 -1.79 15.85 5.77
CA ARG A 112 -3.01 16.66 5.78
C ARG A 112 -4.01 16.17 6.84
N ARG A 113 -4.07 14.86 7.06
CA ARG A 113 -4.95 14.26 8.08
C ARG A 113 -4.33 14.24 9.48
N GLY A 114 -3.13 14.78 9.66
CA GLY A 114 -2.48 14.93 10.96
C GLY A 114 -1.53 13.83 11.37
N ALA A 115 -1.17 12.92 10.47
CA ALA A 115 -0.19 11.88 10.78
C ALA A 115 1.20 12.50 10.98
N ALA A 116 1.91 12.05 12.03
CA ALA A 116 3.27 12.48 12.31
C ALA A 116 4.30 11.68 11.51
N TYR A 117 3.99 10.43 11.20
CA TYR A 117 4.89 9.52 10.50
C TYR A 117 4.12 8.63 9.54
N VAL A 118 4.81 8.17 8.48
CA VAL A 118 4.36 7.05 7.65
C VAL A 118 5.37 5.92 7.81
N ALA A 119 4.87 4.74 8.17
CA ALA A 119 5.68 3.53 8.20
C ALA A 119 5.50 2.79 6.88
N TRP A 120 6.55 2.75 6.09
CA TRP A 120 6.61 2.04 4.81
C TRP A 120 7.27 0.69 5.00
N HIS A 121 6.81 -0.33 4.27
CA HIS A 121 7.50 -1.61 4.21
C HIS A 121 7.66 -2.04 2.75
N ALA A 122 8.76 -2.72 2.46
CA ALA A 122 9.08 -3.20 1.12
C ALA A 122 9.83 -4.53 1.21
N LYS A 123 9.71 -5.33 0.16
CA LYS A 123 10.50 -6.56 0.06
C LYS A 123 11.97 -6.21 -0.14
N PRO A 124 12.88 -6.90 0.57
CA PRO A 124 14.32 -6.67 0.42
C PRO A 124 14.74 -6.85 -1.04
N GLY A 125 15.59 -5.93 -1.53
CA GLY A 125 16.10 -5.96 -2.89
C GLY A 125 15.14 -5.48 -3.97
N SER A 126 13.91 -5.09 -3.61
CA SER A 126 12.94 -4.56 -4.58
C SER A 126 13.28 -3.13 -5.00
N SER A 127 12.78 -2.72 -6.16
CA SER A 127 12.91 -1.33 -6.61
C SER A 127 12.23 -0.36 -5.65
N PHE A 128 11.16 -0.78 -5.00
CA PHE A 128 10.46 0.01 -3.99
C PHE A 128 11.36 0.25 -2.76
N GLU A 129 12.09 -0.76 -2.30
CA GLU A 129 13.08 -0.58 -1.22
C GLU A 129 14.10 0.50 -1.59
N GLY A 130 14.55 0.51 -2.85
CA GLY A 130 15.48 1.54 -3.33
C GLY A 130 14.91 2.96 -3.23
N ILE A 131 13.63 3.13 -3.51
CA ILE A 131 12.94 4.42 -3.35
C ILE A 131 12.92 4.82 -1.87
N LEU A 132 12.52 3.91 -1.00
CA LEU A 132 12.40 4.18 0.44
C LEU A 132 13.75 4.45 1.09
N ALA A 133 14.81 3.73 0.71
CA ALA A 133 16.14 3.92 1.27
C ALA A 133 16.70 5.31 1.04
N ARG A 134 16.29 5.97 -0.05
CA ARG A 134 16.71 7.34 -0.37
C ARG A 134 15.88 8.41 0.34
N ARG A 135 14.71 8.06 0.86
CA ARG A 135 13.74 9.01 1.42
C ARG A 135 13.49 8.84 2.91
N CYS A 136 13.71 7.65 3.43
CA CYS A 136 13.29 7.27 4.77
C CYS A 136 14.44 6.69 5.57
N ARG A 137 14.31 6.74 6.89
CA ARG A 137 15.20 6.02 7.81
C ARG A 137 14.68 4.59 7.97
N ARG A 138 15.58 3.62 7.87
CA ARG A 138 15.25 2.24 8.19
C ARG A 138 15.16 2.10 9.70
N GLU A 139 13.97 1.79 10.20
CA GLU A 139 13.71 1.72 11.65
C GLU A 139 13.69 0.28 12.15
N ASP A 140 12.90 -0.57 11.52
CA ASP A 140 12.70 -1.95 11.93
C ASP A 140 12.92 -2.92 10.77
N VAL A 141 13.21 -4.18 11.11
CA VAL A 141 13.20 -5.29 10.16
C VAL A 141 12.13 -6.28 10.61
N VAL A 142 11.25 -6.67 9.69
CA VAL A 142 10.14 -7.58 9.97
C VAL A 142 10.54 -9.01 9.62
N TYR A 143 10.33 -9.93 10.56
CA TYR A 143 10.54 -11.36 10.37
C TYR A 143 9.21 -12.08 10.43
N LEU A 144 8.97 -12.99 9.50
CA LEU A 144 7.71 -13.74 9.42
C LEU A 144 7.96 -15.20 9.76
N ARG A 145 7.14 -15.75 10.65
CA ARG A 145 7.14 -17.18 10.98
C ARG A 145 5.72 -17.72 10.89
N GLN A 146 5.52 -18.71 10.06
CA GLN A 146 4.21 -19.37 9.94
C GLN A 146 3.98 -20.27 11.17
N LEU A 147 2.82 -20.11 11.81
CA LEU A 147 2.45 -20.86 13.01
C LEU A 147 1.40 -21.95 12.72
N THR A 148 0.73 -21.86 11.58
CA THR A 148 -0.30 -22.82 11.17
C THR A 148 0.16 -23.59 9.94
N LYS A 149 -0.26 -24.84 9.82
CA LYS A 149 -0.06 -25.63 8.61
C LYS A 149 -1.27 -25.41 7.70
N GLY A 150 -1.09 -24.72 6.62
CA GLY A 150 -2.25 -24.57 5.78
C GLY A 150 -2.50 -23.73 4.87
#